data_3455e0290c1270a498dae31bfa7732d8
#
_entry.id   3455e0290c1270a498dae31bfa7732d8
#
_cell.length_a   1.000
_cell.length_b   1.000
_cell.length_c   1.000
_cell.angle_alpha   90.00
_cell.angle_beta   90.00
_cell.angle_gamma   90.00
#
_symmetry.space_group_name_H-M   'P 1'
#
loop_
_entity.id
_entity.type
_entity.pdbx_description
1 polymer ?
#
loop_
_entity_poly.entity_id
_entity_poly.type
_entity_poly.pdbx_seq_one_letter_code
_entity_poly.pdbx_strand_id
1 'polypeptide(L)'
;MNRTYLQLGIQQYTIKALQQLEIKQQLNEHTSLHMTALLYDEQKDTDIYDTKSGTQIVLQQKGEKQKLLFQGVVTNIEIEKQKGVYFLEIQALSNTYLLDIKKVSQSFQNVAMTYIDMIKKVIKDYTGSDVIDNVTKGKAIENFIMQYQETDWEFIKRVASHFQAALFPFHLTDKPKFTIGMPKGENRGNLNQYHYRISKNVEQYLKSSQNENKNLKELDTVLFYIETDKDFEIGDSVMFQNIPLYIKQKTAKMQQSVLVYEYILSNENSFTQDKLYHEGIIGLSLKGRVLEAIQDTVKVQL
;
A
#
# COMPACT_ATOMS: atom_id res chain seq x y z
N MET A 1 -23.45 6.95 -25.89
CA MET A 1 -22.10 7.15 -25.31
C MET A 1 -21.11 6.36 -26.14
N ASN A 2 -20.17 7.04 -26.80
CA ASN A 2 -19.09 6.33 -27.51
C ASN A 2 -18.19 5.66 -26.46
N ARG A 3 -18.28 4.34 -26.35
CA ARG A 3 -17.33 3.55 -25.57
C ARG A 3 -15.99 3.59 -26.29
N THR A 4 -15.10 4.46 -25.86
CA THR A 4 -13.70 4.44 -26.32
C THR A 4 -13.06 3.21 -25.72
N TYR A 5 -12.70 2.22 -26.54
CA TYR A 5 -11.98 1.04 -26.09
C TYR A 5 -10.69 1.46 -25.42
N LEU A 6 -10.44 0.90 -24.24
CA LEU A 6 -9.26 1.20 -23.44
C LEU A 6 -8.02 0.70 -24.17
N GLN A 7 -7.17 1.61 -24.61
CA GLN A 7 -5.84 1.27 -25.10
C GLN A 7 -4.86 1.34 -23.93
N LEU A 8 -4.45 0.20 -23.43
CA LEU A 8 -3.40 0.09 -22.42
C LEU A 8 -2.05 -0.17 -23.05
N GLY A 9 -1.02 0.46 -22.53
CA GLY A 9 0.38 0.25 -22.88
C GLY A 9 1.17 -0.24 -21.68
N ILE A 10 1.96 -1.27 -21.91
CA ILE A 10 2.97 -1.77 -20.98
C ILE A 10 4.31 -1.48 -21.62
N GLN A 11 5.23 -0.90 -20.86
CA GLN A 11 6.50 -0.49 -21.46
C GLN A 11 7.48 -1.67 -21.63
N GLN A 12 7.46 -2.64 -20.71
CA GLN A 12 8.45 -3.70 -20.63
C GLN A 12 8.12 -4.96 -21.45
N TYR A 13 6.84 -5.14 -21.80
CA TYR A 13 6.36 -6.34 -22.45
C TYR A 13 5.57 -6.01 -23.71
N THR A 14 5.81 -6.73 -24.79
CA THR A 14 5.04 -6.58 -26.04
C THR A 14 3.89 -7.57 -26.04
N ILE A 15 2.69 -7.09 -25.82
CA ILE A 15 1.48 -7.90 -25.76
C ILE A 15 0.60 -7.69 -26.98
N LYS A 16 -0.06 -8.75 -27.44
CA LYS A 16 -1.07 -8.72 -28.51
C LYS A 16 -2.38 -8.12 -28.04
N ALA A 17 -2.86 -8.54 -26.89
CA ALA A 17 -4.09 -8.05 -26.27
C ALA A 17 -4.09 -8.31 -24.79
N LEU A 18 -4.57 -7.35 -23.99
CA LEU A 18 -4.82 -7.53 -22.57
C LEU A 18 -6.16 -8.25 -22.39
N GLN A 19 -6.18 -9.30 -21.55
CA GLN A 19 -7.35 -10.11 -21.25
C GLN A 19 -7.95 -9.76 -19.91
N GLN A 20 -7.10 -9.62 -18.89
CA GLN A 20 -7.51 -9.28 -17.53
C GLN A 20 -6.57 -8.24 -16.96
N LEU A 21 -7.11 -7.38 -16.11
CA LEU A 21 -6.37 -6.40 -15.33
C LEU A 21 -7.08 -6.17 -14.01
N GLU A 22 -6.30 -6.23 -12.94
CA GLU A 22 -6.72 -5.79 -11.61
C GLU A 22 -5.58 -4.98 -10.97
N ILE A 23 -5.89 -3.78 -10.49
CA ILE A 23 -5.01 -2.96 -9.65
C ILE A 23 -5.74 -2.73 -8.34
N LYS A 24 -5.17 -3.21 -7.23
CA LYS A 24 -5.80 -3.13 -5.91
C LYS A 24 -4.97 -2.29 -4.96
N GLN A 25 -5.63 -1.32 -4.33
CA GLN A 25 -5.07 -0.43 -3.32
C GLN A 25 -5.85 -0.59 -2.02
N GLN A 26 -5.15 -0.84 -0.93
CA GLN A 26 -5.73 -0.96 0.41
C GLN A 26 -4.74 -0.50 1.48
N LEU A 27 -5.25 -0.24 2.69
CA LEU A 27 -4.45 0.20 3.82
C LEU A 27 -3.39 -0.85 4.19
N ASN A 28 -2.19 -0.39 4.53
CA ASN A 28 -1.07 -1.19 5.04
C ASN A 28 -0.47 -2.21 4.08
N GLU A 29 -1.03 -2.35 2.87
CA GLU A 29 -0.58 -3.30 1.87
C GLU A 29 0.01 -2.56 0.66
N HIS A 30 1.03 -3.13 0.05
CA HIS A 30 1.54 -2.62 -1.22
C HIS A 30 0.45 -2.67 -2.28
N THR A 31 0.35 -1.63 -3.11
CA THR A 31 -0.59 -1.69 -4.24
C THR A 31 -0.19 -2.83 -5.16
N SER A 32 -1.12 -3.72 -5.47
CA SER A 32 -0.88 -4.87 -6.34
C SER A 32 -1.42 -4.65 -7.74
N LEU A 33 -0.70 -5.15 -8.72
CA LEU A 33 -1.11 -5.31 -10.10
C LEU A 33 -1.16 -6.81 -10.41
N HIS A 34 -2.27 -7.28 -10.97
CA HIS A 34 -2.41 -8.59 -11.57
C HIS A 34 -2.96 -8.40 -12.98
N MET A 35 -2.30 -8.99 -13.98
CA MET A 35 -2.73 -8.89 -15.35
C MET A 35 -2.48 -10.18 -16.13
N THR A 36 -3.36 -10.47 -17.09
CA THR A 36 -3.20 -11.53 -18.07
C THR A 36 -3.31 -10.96 -19.48
N ALA A 37 -2.37 -11.31 -20.34
CA ALA A 37 -2.31 -10.81 -21.71
C ALA A 37 -2.03 -11.95 -22.71
N LEU A 38 -2.47 -11.77 -23.95
CA LEU A 38 -2.06 -12.61 -25.07
C LEU A 38 -0.70 -12.15 -25.61
N LEU A 39 0.19 -13.11 -25.89
CA LEU A 39 1.46 -12.86 -26.54
C LEU A 39 1.39 -13.11 -28.05
N TYR A 40 2.36 -12.55 -28.78
CA TYR A 40 2.71 -12.98 -30.11
C TYR A 40 3.57 -14.24 -30.04
N ASP A 41 3.41 -15.19 -30.99
CA ASP A 41 4.12 -16.48 -30.99
C ASP A 41 5.65 -16.33 -30.97
N GLU A 42 6.17 -15.23 -31.50
CA GLU A 42 7.61 -14.94 -31.59
C GLU A 42 8.25 -14.56 -30.25
N GLN A 43 7.45 -14.17 -29.24
CA GLN A 43 7.93 -13.63 -27.96
C GLN A 43 7.74 -14.57 -26.75
N LYS A 44 7.24 -15.77 -26.99
CA LYS A 44 6.77 -16.71 -25.96
C LYS A 44 7.77 -17.09 -24.86
N ASP A 45 9.08 -17.04 -25.15
CA ASP A 45 10.10 -17.48 -24.18
C ASP A 45 11.00 -16.35 -23.71
N THR A 46 11.04 -15.22 -24.43
CA THR A 46 11.99 -14.13 -24.19
C THR A 46 11.66 -13.37 -22.92
N ASP A 47 10.39 -13.07 -22.70
CA ASP A 47 9.94 -12.23 -21.58
C ASP A 47 10.25 -12.86 -20.20
N ILE A 48 10.16 -14.19 -20.07
CA ILE A 48 10.53 -14.88 -18.81
C ILE A 48 12.01 -14.73 -18.49
N TYR A 49 12.88 -15.01 -19.50
CA TYR A 49 14.33 -14.99 -19.30
C TYR A 49 14.89 -13.57 -19.16
N ASP A 50 14.25 -12.58 -19.76
CA ASP A 50 14.64 -11.18 -19.68
C ASP A 50 14.13 -10.49 -18.39
N THR A 51 13.10 -11.03 -17.75
CA THR A 51 12.60 -10.53 -16.47
C THR A 51 13.56 -10.92 -15.34
N LYS A 52 14.20 -9.92 -14.74
CA LYS A 52 15.18 -10.08 -13.65
C LYS A 52 14.61 -9.56 -12.34
N SER A 53 15.26 -9.93 -11.23
CA SER A 53 14.98 -9.34 -9.94
C SER A 53 15.04 -7.80 -10.02
N GLY A 54 13.98 -7.13 -9.56
CA GLY A 54 13.86 -5.68 -9.62
C GLY A 54 13.35 -5.12 -10.95
N THR A 55 12.95 -5.97 -11.91
CA THR A 55 12.32 -5.50 -13.15
C THR A 55 11.12 -4.63 -12.82
N GLN A 56 11.13 -3.39 -13.33
CA GLN A 56 10.02 -2.44 -13.16
C GLN A 56 8.95 -2.70 -14.22
N ILE A 57 7.70 -2.47 -13.89
CA ILE A 57 6.58 -2.45 -14.83
C ILE A 57 5.87 -1.11 -14.76
N VAL A 58 5.54 -0.56 -15.93
CA VAL A 58 4.79 0.68 -16.06
C VAL A 58 3.56 0.41 -16.92
N LEU A 59 2.39 0.59 -16.32
CA LEU A 59 1.11 0.46 -16.99
C LEU A 59 0.50 1.84 -17.22
N GLN A 60 0.17 2.14 -18.47
CA GLN A 60 -0.39 3.42 -18.88
C GLN A 60 -1.64 3.24 -19.72
N GLN A 61 -2.60 4.11 -19.56
CA GLN A 61 -3.69 4.29 -20.49
C GLN A 61 -3.24 5.21 -21.61
N LYS A 62 -3.35 4.73 -22.87
CA LYS A 62 -3.07 5.50 -24.07
C LYS A 62 -4.30 6.30 -24.46
N GLY A 63 -4.12 7.55 -24.87
CA GLY A 63 -5.19 8.46 -25.31
C GLY A 63 -4.57 9.80 -25.69
N GLU A 64 -5.38 10.85 -25.85
CA GLU A 64 -4.89 12.21 -26.10
C GLU A 64 -3.89 12.68 -25.04
N LYS A 65 -4.12 12.26 -23.79
CA LYS A 65 -3.14 12.38 -22.69
C LYS A 65 -2.88 10.98 -22.12
N GLN A 66 -1.61 10.61 -22.07
CA GLN A 66 -1.21 9.37 -21.40
C GLN A 66 -1.48 9.50 -19.90
N LYS A 67 -2.19 8.51 -19.33
CA LYS A 67 -2.45 8.44 -17.89
C LYS A 67 -1.72 7.24 -17.31
N LEU A 68 -0.83 7.48 -16.35
CA LEU A 68 -0.19 6.43 -15.57
C LEU A 68 -1.25 5.76 -14.68
N LEU A 69 -1.32 4.44 -14.71
CA LEU A 69 -2.25 3.65 -13.89
C LEU A 69 -1.53 2.87 -12.80
N PHE A 70 -0.29 2.43 -13.06
CA PHE A 70 0.51 1.70 -12.10
C PHE A 70 1.99 1.75 -12.48
N GLN A 71 2.84 1.80 -11.45
CA GLN A 71 4.28 1.62 -11.57
C GLN A 71 4.79 0.84 -10.35
N GLY A 72 5.56 -0.22 -10.60
CA GLY A 72 6.02 -1.09 -9.53
C GLY A 72 7.02 -2.14 -10.00
N VAL A 73 7.31 -3.08 -9.11
CA VAL A 73 8.28 -4.17 -9.29
C VAL A 73 7.54 -5.45 -9.63
N VAL A 74 7.95 -6.15 -10.67
CA VAL A 74 7.44 -7.49 -11.02
C VAL A 74 7.84 -8.47 -9.92
N THR A 75 6.86 -9.18 -9.37
CA THR A 75 7.06 -10.19 -8.33
C THR A 75 6.87 -11.61 -8.83
N ASN A 76 6.05 -11.78 -9.88
CA ASN A 76 5.88 -13.06 -10.56
C ASN A 76 5.59 -12.83 -12.05
N ILE A 77 6.09 -13.74 -12.88
CA ILE A 77 5.79 -13.82 -14.31
C ILE A 77 5.60 -15.27 -14.70
N GLU A 78 4.55 -15.54 -15.45
CA GLU A 78 4.23 -16.88 -15.94
C GLU A 78 3.78 -16.81 -17.40
N ILE A 79 4.22 -17.79 -18.21
CA ILE A 79 3.73 -17.98 -19.57
C ILE A 79 3.07 -19.35 -19.66
N GLU A 80 1.79 -19.35 -20.00
CA GLU A 80 1.02 -20.57 -20.21
C GLU A 80 0.66 -20.75 -21.68
N LYS A 81 0.78 -21.98 -22.20
CA LYS A 81 0.29 -22.32 -23.52
C LYS A 81 -1.00 -23.12 -23.42
N GLN A 82 -2.09 -22.56 -23.90
CA GLN A 82 -3.39 -23.22 -23.98
C GLN A 82 -3.87 -23.31 -25.43
N LYS A 83 -4.06 -24.54 -25.95
CA LYS A 83 -4.55 -24.79 -27.33
C LYS A 83 -3.80 -24.02 -28.42
N GLY A 84 -2.48 -23.86 -28.26
CA GLY A 84 -1.61 -23.15 -29.22
C GLY A 84 -1.55 -21.64 -29.03
N VAL A 85 -2.26 -21.07 -28.05
CA VAL A 85 -2.21 -19.65 -27.70
C VAL A 85 -1.38 -19.46 -26.45
N TYR A 86 -0.53 -18.42 -26.43
CA TYR A 86 0.33 -18.08 -25.30
C TYR A 86 -0.29 -16.94 -24.49
N PHE A 87 -0.41 -17.16 -23.19
CA PHE A 87 -0.86 -16.19 -22.20
C PHE A 87 0.32 -15.79 -21.32
N LEU A 88 0.48 -14.51 -21.10
CA LEU A 88 1.41 -13.93 -20.16
C LEU A 88 0.63 -13.48 -18.93
N GLU A 89 0.98 -14.01 -17.76
CA GLU A 89 0.49 -13.54 -16.47
C GLU A 89 1.60 -12.79 -15.75
N ILE A 90 1.31 -11.59 -15.24
CA ILE A 90 2.23 -10.77 -14.47
C ILE A 90 1.57 -10.36 -13.16
N GLN A 91 2.33 -10.55 -12.08
CA GLN A 91 2.02 -9.98 -10.78
C GLN A 91 3.11 -8.97 -10.41
N ALA A 92 2.70 -7.81 -9.91
CA ALA A 92 3.63 -6.78 -9.50
C ALA A 92 3.11 -6.05 -8.26
N LEU A 93 4.03 -5.45 -7.50
CA LEU A 93 3.73 -4.63 -6.34
C LEU A 93 4.32 -3.23 -6.53
N SER A 94 3.66 -2.21 -5.94
CA SER A 94 4.21 -0.85 -5.90
C SER A 94 5.61 -0.82 -5.31
N ASN A 95 6.39 0.20 -5.63
CA ASN A 95 7.81 0.28 -5.24
C ASN A 95 8.05 0.27 -3.72
N THR A 96 7.02 0.52 -2.89
CA THR A 96 7.10 0.32 -1.45
C THR A 96 7.42 -1.11 -1.04
N TYR A 97 7.18 -2.11 -1.91
CA TYR A 97 7.60 -3.50 -1.70
C TYR A 97 9.12 -3.64 -1.49
N LEU A 98 9.92 -2.76 -2.06
CA LEU A 98 11.37 -2.76 -1.83
C LEU A 98 11.73 -2.59 -0.35
N LEU A 99 10.87 -1.96 0.46
CA LEU A 99 11.01 -1.82 1.92
C LEU A 99 10.65 -3.11 2.68
N ASP A 100 10.05 -4.10 2.00
CA ASP A 100 9.49 -5.31 2.63
C ASP A 100 10.25 -6.60 2.25
N ILE A 101 11.47 -6.46 1.76
CA ILE A 101 12.27 -7.62 1.30
C ILE A 101 13.26 -8.08 2.37
N LYS A 102 14.06 -7.13 2.91
CA LYS A 102 15.18 -7.43 3.78
C LYS A 102 14.83 -7.21 5.25
N LYS A 103 15.02 -8.24 6.08
CA LYS A 103 14.93 -8.11 7.54
C LYS A 103 16.16 -7.43 8.10
N VAL A 104 15.95 -6.45 8.98
CA VAL A 104 16.96 -5.61 9.59
C VAL A 104 16.83 -5.66 11.10
N SER A 105 17.98 -5.49 11.81
CA SER A 105 17.99 -5.27 13.25
C SER A 105 18.79 -4.01 13.54
N GLN A 106 18.13 -3.01 14.14
CA GLN A 106 18.73 -1.73 14.53
C GLN A 106 17.96 -1.11 15.70
N SER A 107 18.60 -0.20 16.42
CA SER A 107 18.01 0.46 17.57
C SER A 107 18.05 1.98 17.45
N PHE A 108 17.09 2.62 18.08
CA PHE A 108 16.94 4.08 18.15
C PHE A 108 16.89 4.49 19.61
N GLN A 109 17.96 5.15 20.08
CA GLN A 109 18.19 5.48 21.49
C GLN A 109 18.19 6.98 21.78
N ASN A 110 18.25 7.83 20.72
CA ASN A 110 18.15 9.26 20.89
C ASN A 110 16.69 9.66 21.13
N VAL A 111 16.33 9.81 22.40
CA VAL A 111 14.97 10.14 22.84
C VAL A 111 14.42 11.46 22.28
N ALA A 112 15.30 12.38 21.87
CA ALA A 112 14.91 13.64 21.24
C ALA A 112 14.65 13.53 19.72
N MET A 113 14.97 12.35 19.10
CA MET A 113 14.68 12.09 17.69
C MET A 113 13.17 12.04 17.49
N THR A 114 12.66 12.66 16.43
CA THR A 114 11.25 12.55 16.11
C THR A 114 10.94 11.21 15.42
N TYR A 115 9.68 10.75 15.50
CA TYR A 115 9.24 9.55 14.78
C TYR A 115 9.46 9.68 13.29
N ILE A 116 9.22 10.84 12.69
CA ILE A 116 9.43 11.05 11.26
C ILE A 116 10.92 11.02 10.88
N ASP A 117 11.81 11.55 11.72
CA ASP A 117 13.26 11.48 11.46
C ASP A 117 13.77 10.04 11.59
N MET A 118 13.24 9.28 12.55
CA MET A 118 13.52 7.85 12.68
C MET A 118 13.11 7.09 11.42
N ILE A 119 11.89 7.31 10.92
CA ILE A 119 11.40 6.65 9.71
C ILE A 119 12.22 7.06 8.49
N LYS A 120 12.54 8.34 8.33
CA LYS A 120 13.44 8.82 7.26
C LYS A 120 14.82 8.15 7.33
N LYS A 121 15.33 7.92 8.54
CA LYS A 121 16.59 7.18 8.74
C LYS A 121 16.48 5.72 8.31
N VAL A 122 15.34 5.07 8.52
CA VAL A 122 15.06 3.68 8.09
C VAL A 122 15.07 3.59 6.57
N ILE A 123 14.42 4.53 5.90
CA ILE A 123 14.25 4.46 4.43
C ILE A 123 15.39 5.15 3.65
N LYS A 124 16.40 5.71 4.30
CA LYS A 124 17.46 6.55 3.66
C LYS A 124 18.24 5.83 2.54
N ASP A 125 18.42 4.51 2.67
CA ASP A 125 19.23 3.71 1.74
C ASP A 125 18.45 3.36 0.45
N TYR A 126 17.16 3.66 0.38
CA TYR A 126 16.32 3.49 -0.81
C TYR A 126 16.26 4.81 -1.59
N THR A 127 16.99 4.86 -2.70
CA THR A 127 17.14 6.08 -3.51
C THR A 127 15.79 6.69 -3.89
N GLY A 128 15.58 7.96 -3.52
CA GLY A 128 14.37 8.71 -3.84
C GLY A 128 13.13 8.30 -3.02
N SER A 129 13.29 7.47 -1.97
CA SER A 129 12.23 7.18 -1.01
C SER A 129 11.76 8.45 -0.31
N ASP A 130 10.47 8.49 0.02
CA ASP A 130 9.89 9.62 0.76
C ASP A 130 8.67 9.19 1.56
N VAL A 131 8.35 9.97 2.61
CA VAL A 131 7.21 9.72 3.50
C VAL A 131 6.50 11.02 3.84
N ILE A 132 5.18 11.01 3.71
CA ILE A 132 4.31 12.08 4.19
C ILE A 132 3.74 11.67 5.54
N ASP A 133 3.96 12.48 6.56
CA ASP A 133 3.48 12.24 7.91
C ASP A 133 2.28 13.14 8.22
N ASN A 134 1.10 12.54 8.33
CA ASN A 134 -0.13 13.22 8.70
C ASN A 134 -0.50 13.03 10.18
N VAL A 135 0.31 12.31 10.98
CA VAL A 135 -0.12 11.81 12.28
C VAL A 135 0.80 12.15 13.44
N THR A 136 2.13 11.99 13.29
CA THR A 136 3.06 12.09 14.44
C THR A 136 3.29 13.53 14.89
N LYS A 137 3.01 14.53 14.03
CA LYS A 137 3.12 15.97 14.32
C LYS A 137 4.45 16.37 14.96
N GLY A 138 5.54 15.71 14.53
CA GLY A 138 6.87 15.96 15.07
C GLY A 138 7.12 15.43 16.48
N LYS A 139 6.30 14.51 16.99
CA LYS A 139 6.47 13.89 18.30
C LYS A 139 7.82 13.16 18.37
N ALA A 140 8.55 13.37 19.49
CA ALA A 140 9.79 12.63 19.78
C ALA A 140 9.49 11.19 20.19
N ILE A 141 10.46 10.29 19.97
CA ILE A 141 10.29 8.86 20.33
C ILE A 141 10.27 8.63 21.84
N GLU A 142 10.90 9.50 22.63
CA GLU A 142 10.90 9.53 24.10
C GLU A 142 11.44 8.26 24.79
N ASN A 143 11.42 7.13 24.12
CA ASN A 143 11.85 5.83 24.64
C ASN A 143 12.72 5.10 23.60
N PHE A 144 13.41 4.06 24.09
CA PHE A 144 14.12 3.14 23.22
C PHE A 144 13.16 2.43 22.27
N ILE A 145 13.46 2.48 20.97
CA ILE A 145 12.72 1.75 19.94
C ILE A 145 13.69 0.82 19.21
N MET A 146 13.25 -0.40 18.95
CA MET A 146 14.03 -1.41 18.25
C MET A 146 13.26 -1.98 17.07
N GLN A 147 13.92 -2.03 15.92
CA GLN A 147 13.59 -2.91 14.81
C GLN A 147 14.40 -4.18 15.02
N TYR A 148 13.76 -5.35 15.02
CA TYR A 148 14.44 -6.61 15.28
C TYR A 148 13.93 -7.69 14.35
N GLN A 149 14.77 -8.12 13.40
CA GLN A 149 14.41 -9.12 12.38
C GLN A 149 13.06 -8.84 11.68
N GLU A 150 12.76 -7.58 11.54
CA GLU A 150 11.61 -7.06 10.79
C GLU A 150 12.09 -6.42 9.48
N THR A 151 11.26 -6.44 8.45
CA THR A 151 11.49 -5.60 7.29
C THR A 151 11.28 -4.13 7.65
N ASP A 152 11.75 -3.22 6.81
CA ASP A 152 11.54 -1.78 7.05
C ASP A 152 10.05 -1.43 6.98
N TRP A 153 9.29 -2.09 6.08
CA TRP A 153 7.84 -1.90 5.97
C TRP A 153 7.09 -2.40 7.21
N GLU A 154 7.41 -3.62 7.68
CA GLU A 154 6.84 -4.19 8.92
C GLU A 154 7.10 -3.27 10.12
N PHE A 155 8.34 -2.78 10.27
CA PHE A 155 8.73 -1.87 11.35
C PHE A 155 7.95 -0.55 11.28
N ILE A 156 7.90 0.10 10.11
CA ILE A 156 7.19 1.37 9.94
C ILE A 156 5.69 1.19 10.18
N LYS A 157 5.10 0.09 9.71
CA LYS A 157 3.69 -0.27 9.96
C LYS A 157 3.41 -0.43 11.46
N ARG A 158 4.31 -1.11 12.19
CA ARG A 158 4.22 -1.27 13.65
C ARG A 158 4.34 0.07 14.36
N VAL A 159 5.30 0.91 13.99
CA VAL A 159 5.46 2.26 14.55
C VAL A 159 4.22 3.13 14.30
N ALA A 160 3.71 3.14 13.08
CA ALA A 160 2.48 3.87 12.73
C ALA A 160 1.26 3.40 13.53
N SER A 161 1.17 2.10 13.82
CA SER A 161 0.06 1.52 14.60
C SER A 161 -0.03 2.07 16.03
N HIS A 162 1.09 2.51 16.61
CA HIS A 162 1.09 3.15 17.94
C HIS A 162 0.39 4.51 17.95
N PHE A 163 0.16 5.08 16.77
CA PHE A 163 -0.68 6.26 16.55
C PHE A 163 -2.05 5.89 15.97
N GLN A 164 -2.41 4.60 15.97
CA GLN A 164 -3.60 4.08 15.31
C GLN A 164 -3.67 4.43 13.81
N ALA A 165 -2.53 4.69 13.18
CA ALA A 165 -2.41 5.13 11.80
C ALA A 165 -2.01 3.98 10.88
N ALA A 166 -2.65 3.92 9.71
CA ALA A 166 -2.30 3.01 8.63
C ALA A 166 -1.30 3.65 7.65
N LEU A 167 -0.65 2.81 6.85
CA LEU A 167 0.22 3.21 5.75
C LEU A 167 -0.54 3.19 4.43
N PHE A 168 -0.23 4.15 3.55
CA PHE A 168 -0.82 4.29 2.22
C PHE A 168 0.30 4.41 1.19
N PRO A 169 0.62 3.33 0.44
CA PRO A 169 1.66 3.34 -0.58
C PRO A 169 1.22 4.14 -1.80
N PHE A 170 2.16 4.88 -2.41
CA PHE A 170 1.98 5.46 -3.73
C PHE A 170 2.34 4.41 -4.81
N HIS A 171 1.51 4.32 -5.84
CA HIS A 171 1.66 3.34 -6.92
C HIS A 171 1.91 3.98 -8.30
N LEU A 172 2.01 5.31 -8.36
CA LEU A 172 2.28 6.07 -9.58
C LEU A 172 3.69 6.67 -9.57
N THR A 173 4.64 5.97 -8.96
CA THR A 173 6.04 6.42 -8.79
C THR A 173 6.98 5.23 -8.89
N ASP A 174 8.18 5.49 -9.41
CA ASP A 174 9.29 4.54 -9.50
C ASP A 174 10.11 4.42 -8.20
N LYS A 175 9.68 5.09 -7.12
CA LYS A 175 10.38 5.13 -5.83
C LYS A 175 9.48 4.68 -4.70
N PRO A 176 10.05 4.12 -3.61
CA PRO A 176 9.29 3.80 -2.40
C PRO A 176 8.76 5.08 -1.74
N LYS A 177 7.49 5.39 -1.95
CA LYS A 177 6.83 6.54 -1.33
C LYS A 177 5.51 6.13 -0.71
N PHE A 178 5.19 6.70 0.45
CA PHE A 178 3.97 6.38 1.18
C PHE A 178 3.55 7.52 2.12
N THR A 179 2.32 7.46 2.59
CA THR A 179 1.78 8.35 3.62
C THR A 179 1.51 7.55 4.91
N ILE A 180 1.80 8.14 6.06
CA ILE A 180 1.38 7.66 7.39
C ILE A 180 0.12 8.41 7.79
N GLY A 181 -0.95 7.69 8.05
CA GLY A 181 -2.28 8.26 8.27
C GLY A 181 -3.01 8.58 6.98
N MET A 182 -4.29 8.88 7.06
CA MET A 182 -5.15 9.11 5.90
C MET A 182 -4.57 10.17 4.96
N PRO A 183 -4.44 9.88 3.65
CA PRO A 183 -4.02 10.87 2.66
C PRO A 183 -5.03 12.03 2.58
N LYS A 184 -4.55 13.23 2.26
CA LYS A 184 -5.42 14.35 1.95
C LYS A 184 -5.98 14.16 0.55
N GLY A 185 -7.26 13.81 0.48
CA GLY A 185 -8.00 13.69 -0.77
C GLY A 185 -8.79 14.93 -1.11
N GLU A 186 -9.49 14.88 -2.24
CA GLU A 186 -10.37 15.94 -2.74
C GLU A 186 -11.83 15.60 -2.47
N ASN A 187 -12.66 16.64 -2.39
CA ASN A 187 -14.11 16.46 -2.36
C ASN A 187 -14.60 16.26 -3.80
N ARG A 188 -15.11 15.06 -4.09
CA ARG A 188 -15.61 14.65 -5.42
C ARG A 188 -17.12 14.90 -5.60
N GLY A 189 -17.77 15.52 -4.61
CA GLY A 189 -19.20 15.84 -4.66
C GLY A 189 -20.10 14.62 -4.49
N ASN A 190 -21.28 14.66 -5.12
CA ASN A 190 -22.29 13.62 -4.97
C ASN A 190 -21.97 12.39 -5.83
N LEU A 191 -22.09 11.23 -5.20
CA LEU A 191 -22.00 9.93 -5.86
C LEU A 191 -23.38 9.26 -5.85
N ASN A 192 -23.98 9.18 -7.04
CA ASN A 192 -25.28 8.55 -7.24
C ASN A 192 -25.06 7.16 -7.83
N GLN A 193 -25.22 6.14 -6.99
CA GLN A 193 -25.14 4.73 -7.39
C GLN A 193 -26.38 3.99 -6.94
N TYR A 194 -27.00 3.24 -7.86
CA TYR A 194 -28.21 2.48 -7.58
C TYR A 194 -27.91 1.09 -7.01
N HIS A 195 -26.72 0.53 -7.35
CA HIS A 195 -26.29 -0.75 -6.86
C HIS A 195 -25.14 -0.58 -5.88
N TYR A 196 -25.35 -1.00 -4.66
CA TYR A 196 -24.35 -0.97 -3.60
C TYR A 196 -24.61 -2.09 -2.60
N ARG A 197 -23.60 -2.43 -1.83
CA ARG A 197 -23.69 -3.35 -0.70
C ARG A 197 -23.19 -2.65 0.55
N ILE A 198 -23.87 -2.84 1.68
CA ILE A 198 -23.42 -2.35 2.99
C ILE A 198 -23.07 -3.56 3.84
N SER A 199 -21.97 -3.48 4.58
CA SER A 199 -21.63 -4.43 5.62
C SER A 199 -21.16 -3.68 6.87
N LYS A 200 -21.31 -4.33 8.03
CA LYS A 200 -20.77 -3.86 9.31
C LYS A 200 -19.97 -4.98 9.94
N ASN A 201 -18.71 -4.70 10.26
CA ASN A 201 -17.84 -5.68 10.90
C ASN A 201 -17.96 -5.57 12.42
N VAL A 202 -18.96 -6.27 12.99
CA VAL A 202 -19.25 -6.25 14.42
C VAL A 202 -18.13 -6.92 15.24
N GLU A 203 -17.52 -7.98 14.70
CA GLU A 203 -16.41 -8.67 15.35
C GLU A 203 -15.20 -7.74 15.52
N GLN A 204 -14.82 -7.03 14.46
CA GLN A 204 -13.75 -6.05 14.51
C GLN A 204 -14.05 -4.96 15.55
N TYR A 205 -15.28 -4.44 15.56
CA TYR A 205 -15.67 -3.45 16.54
C TYR A 205 -15.47 -3.96 17.98
N LEU A 206 -15.97 -5.16 18.28
CA LEU A 206 -15.86 -5.74 19.62
C LEU A 206 -14.40 -5.96 20.04
N LYS A 207 -13.58 -6.50 19.15
CA LYS A 207 -12.16 -6.75 19.45
C LYS A 207 -11.39 -5.44 19.65
N SER A 208 -11.47 -4.51 18.68
CA SER A 208 -10.71 -3.26 18.73
C SER A 208 -11.15 -2.34 19.86
N SER A 209 -12.46 -2.16 20.08
CA SER A 209 -13.00 -1.24 21.10
C SER A 209 -12.68 -1.70 22.52
N GLN A 210 -12.61 -3.02 22.77
CA GLN A 210 -12.32 -3.56 24.10
C GLN A 210 -10.82 -3.60 24.42
N ASN A 211 -9.95 -3.72 23.41
CA ASN A 211 -8.53 -3.93 23.62
C ASN A 211 -7.68 -2.70 23.29
N GLU A 212 -7.81 -2.16 22.08
CA GLU A 212 -6.81 -1.24 21.53
C GLU A 212 -7.35 0.17 21.22
N ASN A 213 -8.60 0.29 20.77
CA ASN A 213 -9.17 1.55 20.31
C ASN A 213 -10.50 1.87 20.99
N LYS A 214 -10.43 2.40 22.20
CA LYS A 214 -11.61 2.78 22.99
C LYS A 214 -12.46 3.90 22.37
N ASN A 215 -11.93 4.64 21.41
CA ASN A 215 -12.62 5.71 20.70
C ASN A 215 -13.35 5.22 19.44
N LEU A 216 -13.12 3.97 19.03
CA LEU A 216 -13.79 3.38 17.88
C LEU A 216 -15.29 3.28 18.13
N LYS A 217 -16.10 3.78 17.23
CA LYS A 217 -17.55 3.66 17.27
C LYS A 217 -18.02 2.54 16.35
N GLU A 218 -19.17 1.95 16.64
CA GLU A 218 -19.72 0.91 15.77
C GLU A 218 -19.92 1.37 14.32
N LEU A 219 -20.28 2.65 14.11
CA LEU A 219 -20.44 3.23 12.77
C LEU A 219 -19.12 3.32 11.98
N ASP A 220 -17.97 3.31 12.66
CA ASP A 220 -16.65 3.33 12.04
C ASP A 220 -16.30 2.00 11.35
N THR A 221 -17.06 0.93 11.65
CA THR A 221 -16.92 -0.40 11.02
C THR A 221 -17.94 -0.66 9.92
N VAL A 222 -18.73 0.34 9.52
CA VAL A 222 -19.67 0.24 8.40
C VAL A 222 -18.93 0.52 7.10
N LEU A 223 -19.06 -0.39 6.14
CA LEU A 223 -18.42 -0.36 4.84
C LEU A 223 -19.49 -0.35 3.74
N PHE A 224 -19.35 0.56 2.79
CA PHE A 224 -20.16 0.63 1.59
C PHE A 224 -19.34 0.18 0.40
N TYR A 225 -19.82 -0.78 -0.35
CA TYR A 225 -19.19 -1.31 -1.55
C TYR A 225 -19.95 -0.79 -2.76
N ILE A 226 -19.24 -0.12 -3.64
CA ILE A 226 -19.80 0.48 -4.85
C ILE A 226 -18.95 0.16 -6.06
N GLU A 227 -19.56 0.16 -7.25
CA GLU A 227 -18.90 0.07 -8.54
C GLU A 227 -19.26 1.29 -9.38
N THR A 228 -18.29 1.90 -10.06
CA THR A 228 -18.49 3.08 -10.90
C THR A 228 -17.40 3.16 -11.98
N ASP A 229 -17.66 3.96 -13.03
CA ASP A 229 -16.69 4.33 -14.07
C ASP A 229 -15.84 5.57 -13.68
N LYS A 230 -16.14 6.20 -12.54
CA LYS A 230 -15.40 7.37 -12.05
C LYS A 230 -14.16 6.94 -11.30
N ASP A 231 -13.03 7.57 -11.61
CA ASP A 231 -11.74 7.33 -10.99
C ASP A 231 -11.51 8.28 -9.80
N PHE A 232 -11.52 7.73 -8.60
CA PHE A 232 -11.24 8.40 -7.33
C PHE A 232 -9.96 7.85 -6.72
N GLU A 233 -9.34 8.63 -5.82
CA GLU A 233 -8.17 8.19 -5.07
C GLU A 233 -8.51 7.87 -3.60
N ILE A 234 -7.68 7.04 -2.94
CA ILE A 234 -7.83 6.78 -1.51
C ILE A 234 -7.72 8.11 -0.75
N GLY A 235 -8.65 8.35 0.18
CA GLY A 235 -8.75 9.59 0.95
C GLY A 235 -9.68 10.64 0.31
N ASP A 236 -10.06 10.49 -0.97
CA ASP A 236 -11.10 11.34 -1.55
C ASP A 236 -12.41 11.19 -0.79
N SER A 237 -13.14 12.29 -0.62
CA SER A 237 -14.47 12.30 0.00
C SER A 237 -15.56 12.39 -1.04
N VAL A 238 -16.66 11.71 -0.79
CA VAL A 238 -17.88 11.73 -1.60
C VAL A 238 -19.11 11.86 -0.71
N MET A 239 -20.14 12.49 -1.20
CA MET A 239 -21.45 12.46 -0.58
C MET A 239 -22.26 11.30 -1.17
N PHE A 240 -22.51 10.26 -0.38
CA PHE A 240 -23.27 9.07 -0.79
C PHE A 240 -24.51 8.94 0.11
N GLN A 241 -25.72 8.96 -0.50
CA GLN A 241 -26.98 8.93 0.24
C GLN A 241 -27.08 9.96 1.37
N ASN A 242 -26.60 11.18 1.13
CA ASN A 242 -26.51 12.27 2.10
C ASN A 242 -25.57 11.98 3.31
N ILE A 243 -24.69 10.98 3.18
CA ILE A 243 -23.65 10.64 4.18
C ILE A 243 -22.30 11.00 3.59
N PRO A 244 -21.46 11.81 4.27
CA PRO A 244 -20.08 12.04 3.85
C PRO A 244 -19.25 10.79 4.11
N LEU A 245 -18.70 10.21 3.05
CA LEU A 245 -17.86 9.01 3.12
C LEU A 245 -16.53 9.25 2.39
N TYR A 246 -15.53 8.45 2.71
CA TYR A 246 -14.20 8.52 2.16
C TYR A 246 -13.85 7.22 1.44
N ILE A 247 -13.06 7.32 0.37
CA ILE A 247 -12.55 6.17 -0.36
C ILE A 247 -11.47 5.49 0.48
N LYS A 248 -11.78 4.30 1.01
CA LYS A 248 -10.90 3.52 1.87
C LYS A 248 -10.09 2.48 1.12
N GLN A 249 -10.69 1.88 0.10
CA GLN A 249 -10.05 0.91 -0.79
C GLN A 249 -10.49 1.19 -2.22
N LYS A 250 -9.59 0.95 -3.17
CA LYS A 250 -9.83 1.06 -4.60
C LYS A 250 -9.36 -0.21 -5.30
N THR A 251 -10.19 -0.74 -6.18
CA THR A 251 -9.81 -1.80 -7.11
C THR A 251 -10.21 -1.39 -8.51
N ALA A 252 -9.23 -1.17 -9.39
CA ALA A 252 -9.49 -0.93 -10.80
C ALA A 252 -9.45 -2.26 -11.54
N LYS A 253 -10.49 -2.58 -12.29
CA LYS A 253 -10.61 -3.82 -13.08
C LYS A 253 -10.95 -3.52 -14.53
N MET A 254 -10.48 -4.36 -15.43
CA MET A 254 -10.92 -4.33 -16.81
C MET A 254 -12.13 -5.24 -16.98
N GLN A 255 -13.25 -4.65 -17.37
CA GLN A 255 -14.49 -5.37 -17.73
C GLN A 255 -14.89 -4.98 -19.15
N GLN A 256 -14.99 -5.96 -20.06
CA GLN A 256 -15.38 -5.70 -21.47
C GLN A 256 -14.57 -4.55 -22.13
N SER A 257 -13.25 -4.54 -21.92
CA SER A 257 -12.34 -3.51 -22.43
C SER A 257 -12.58 -2.08 -21.92
N VAL A 258 -13.22 -1.94 -20.76
CA VAL A 258 -13.41 -0.66 -20.04
C VAL A 258 -12.85 -0.82 -18.62
N LEU A 259 -12.22 0.24 -18.10
CA LEU A 259 -11.87 0.29 -16.67
C LEU A 259 -13.12 0.59 -15.85
N VAL A 260 -13.34 -0.26 -14.85
CA VAL A 260 -14.37 -0.12 -13.84
C VAL A 260 -13.68 -0.10 -12.49
N TYR A 261 -14.17 0.74 -11.61
CA TYR A 261 -13.59 0.92 -10.28
C TYR A 261 -14.55 0.42 -9.20
N GLU A 262 -14.09 -0.52 -8.39
CA GLU A 262 -14.77 -0.97 -7.19
C GLU A 262 -14.17 -0.22 -5.99
N TYR A 263 -15.01 0.39 -5.17
CA TYR A 263 -14.60 1.12 -3.99
C TYR A 263 -15.21 0.54 -2.73
N ILE A 264 -14.42 0.59 -1.64
CA ILE A 264 -14.94 0.49 -0.30
C ILE A 264 -14.91 1.89 0.30
N LEU A 265 -16.09 2.38 0.67
CA LEU A 265 -16.25 3.66 1.35
C LEU A 265 -16.52 3.44 2.83
N SER A 266 -16.05 4.35 3.65
CA SER A 266 -16.39 4.41 5.08
C SER A 266 -16.22 5.84 5.61
N ASN A 267 -16.50 6.04 6.90
CA ASN A 267 -16.23 7.33 7.51
C ASN A 267 -14.72 7.54 7.77
N GLU A 268 -14.35 8.77 8.11
CA GLU A 268 -12.95 9.16 8.33
C GLU A 268 -12.27 8.33 9.43
N ASN A 269 -12.98 8.05 10.54
CA ASN A 269 -12.42 7.31 11.68
C ASN A 269 -12.11 5.84 11.36
N SER A 270 -12.61 5.30 10.24
CA SER A 270 -12.35 3.92 9.82
C SER A 270 -10.93 3.68 9.28
N PHE A 271 -10.14 4.76 9.06
CA PHE A 271 -8.77 4.68 8.53
C PHE A 271 -7.73 4.39 9.61
N THR A 272 -8.16 3.78 10.69
CA THR A 272 -7.32 3.38 11.81
C THR A 272 -6.92 1.91 11.72
N GLN A 273 -5.86 1.55 12.44
CA GLN A 273 -5.46 0.17 12.69
C GLN A 273 -5.21 -0.05 14.18
N ASP A 274 -5.38 -1.28 14.61
CA ASP A 274 -5.04 -1.70 15.98
C ASP A 274 -3.53 -1.67 16.17
N LYS A 275 -3.09 -1.47 17.41
CA LYS A 275 -1.69 -1.43 17.77
C LYS A 275 -1.03 -2.78 17.52
N LEU A 276 0.09 -2.77 16.81
CA LEU A 276 0.88 -3.93 16.52
C LEU A 276 2.04 -4.04 17.52
N TYR A 277 2.30 -5.25 17.98
CA TYR A 277 3.40 -5.58 18.87
C TYR A 277 4.34 -6.57 18.17
N HIS A 278 5.60 -6.48 18.50
CA HIS A 278 6.59 -7.45 18.03
C HIS A 278 6.92 -8.45 19.14
N GLU A 279 6.22 -9.56 19.17
CA GLU A 279 6.36 -10.58 20.22
C GLU A 279 7.77 -11.20 20.27
N GLY A 280 8.48 -11.24 19.14
CA GLY A 280 9.85 -11.75 19.05
C GLY A 280 10.89 -10.95 19.85
N ILE A 281 10.53 -9.76 20.39
CA ILE A 281 11.40 -8.96 21.26
C ILE A 281 11.24 -9.35 22.73
N ILE A 282 10.16 -10.01 23.10
CA ILE A 282 9.86 -10.36 24.50
C ILE A 282 10.90 -11.37 25.01
N GLY A 283 11.61 -10.99 26.08
CA GLY A 283 12.66 -11.84 26.68
C GLY A 283 13.98 -11.91 25.91
N LEU A 284 14.15 -11.07 24.87
CA LEU A 284 15.36 -11.02 24.07
C LEU A 284 16.54 -10.48 24.91
N SER A 285 17.66 -11.20 24.86
CA SER A 285 18.94 -10.72 25.40
C SER A 285 19.80 -10.17 24.26
N LEU A 286 20.17 -8.89 24.37
CA LEU A 286 21.03 -8.22 23.39
C LEU A 286 22.47 -8.21 23.89
N LYS A 287 23.42 -8.57 23.03
CA LYS A 287 24.84 -8.38 23.31
C LYS A 287 25.21 -6.93 22.99
N GLY A 288 25.85 -6.26 23.94
CA GLY A 288 26.31 -4.89 23.74
C GLY A 288 27.70 -4.69 24.33
N ARG A 289 28.43 -3.70 23.81
CA ARG A 289 29.70 -3.24 24.34
C ARG A 289 29.48 -1.98 25.18
N VAL A 290 29.88 -2.01 26.44
CA VAL A 290 29.87 -0.81 27.27
C VAL A 290 30.92 0.16 26.74
N LEU A 291 30.51 1.36 26.38
CA LEU A 291 31.36 2.44 25.91
C LEU A 291 31.77 3.38 27.03
N GLU A 292 30.86 3.61 27.98
CA GLU A 292 31.07 4.57 29.08
C GLU A 292 30.16 4.20 30.25
N ALA A 293 30.62 4.41 31.46
CA ALA A 293 29.83 4.26 32.69
C ALA A 293 29.88 5.59 33.46
N ILE A 294 28.71 6.17 33.74
CA ILE A 294 28.57 7.42 34.48
C ILE A 294 27.59 7.17 35.62
N GLN A 295 28.07 7.13 36.84
CA GLN A 295 27.25 6.82 38.02
C GLN A 295 26.46 5.52 37.83
N ASP A 296 25.13 5.59 37.89
CA ASP A 296 24.21 4.47 37.73
C ASP A 296 23.79 4.18 36.29
N THR A 297 24.39 4.87 35.31
CA THR A 297 24.04 4.78 33.89
C THR A 297 25.21 4.27 33.07
N VAL A 298 24.93 3.35 32.13
CA VAL A 298 25.91 2.85 31.18
C VAL A 298 25.50 3.19 29.74
N LYS A 299 26.47 3.66 28.96
CA LYS A 299 26.32 3.83 27.53
C LYS A 299 26.75 2.55 26.83
N VAL A 300 25.83 1.90 26.11
CA VAL A 300 26.05 0.62 25.45
C VAL A 300 25.91 0.77 23.95
N GLN A 301 26.85 0.20 23.21
CA GLN A 301 26.71 -0.04 21.78
C GLN A 301 26.11 -1.45 21.61
N LEU A 302 24.93 -1.55 21.02
CA LEU A 302 24.29 -2.79 20.63
C LEU A 302 24.76 -3.23 19.26
#